data_ac59bb1ea0ce6ab26428645f5be27c41
#
_entry.id   ac59bb1ea0ce6ab26428645f5be27c41
#
_cell.length_a   1.000
_cell.length_b   1.000
_cell.length_c   1.000
_cell.angle_alpha   90.00
_cell.angle_beta   90.00
_cell.angle_gamma   90.00
#
_symmetry.space_group_name_H-M   'P 1'
#
loop_
_entity.id
_entity.type
_entity.pdbx_description
1 polymer ?
#
loop_
_entity_poly.entity_id
_entity_poly.type
_entity_poly.pdbx_seq_one_letter_code
_entity_poly.pdbx_strand_id
1 'polypeptide(L)'
;MVLRGSVEDNLPTSSIILGRVLDQQYDYIEPIDTLSVTTDGDFEMRSDTLPPALYALVPMTDESYNNAILYAFLEPGVNKVTLGVNPSRFLTIHAEGTDLAERYQAYADGMRRAANRQLLDSLENEFNCVRSLGDDEAMRQIKENTDPYFYKSEEDRQAYIDSVMSSDLPTDLFGLYLFYTNRLPRLSLNTIDEINSVREELGHFDPATQGSDMYRSAIAMLDHSSQSAVGVEAPEISGTTLEGDRVSLSDLRGKYVLVDFWSSTCTWCRAETPSVRRVYETFAGDHFTILGVSEDVEREPWLHAIQEDKVTWPQILLDKDAISPTNKVYNVRGIPQILLLDPEGKILHRDLRGDAIYEAVDAALKSTH
;
A
#
# COMPACT_ATOMS: atom_id res chain seq x y z
N MET A 1 -11.92 10.98 26.19
CA MET A 1 -12.20 9.69 25.52
C MET A 1 -12.29 8.58 26.55
N VAL A 2 -13.31 7.75 26.47
CA VAL A 2 -13.43 6.52 27.25
C VAL A 2 -13.60 5.37 26.24
N LEU A 3 -12.77 4.35 26.34
CA LEU A 3 -12.92 3.11 25.59
C LEU A 3 -13.38 2.04 26.59
N ARG A 4 -14.51 1.42 26.32
CA ARG A 4 -15.01 0.23 27.02
C ARG A 4 -15.14 -0.90 26.04
N GLY A 5 -14.60 -2.04 26.40
CA GLY A 5 -14.66 -3.18 25.50
C GLY A 5 -14.97 -4.46 26.22
N SER A 6 -15.46 -5.42 25.44
CA SER A 6 -15.64 -6.81 25.85
C SER A 6 -15.01 -7.74 24.82
N VAL A 7 -14.58 -8.88 25.28
CA VAL A 7 -14.04 -9.97 24.47
C VAL A 7 -15.01 -11.15 24.58
N GLU A 8 -15.43 -11.69 23.44
CA GLU A 8 -16.28 -12.87 23.40
C GLU A 8 -15.52 -14.12 23.90
N ASP A 9 -16.24 -15.09 24.45
CA ASP A 9 -15.69 -16.33 25.02
C ASP A 9 -14.83 -17.12 24.03
N ASN A 10 -15.02 -16.91 22.72
CA ASN A 10 -14.31 -17.58 21.65
C ASN A 10 -12.95 -16.97 21.28
N LEU A 11 -12.54 -15.86 21.93
CA LEU A 11 -11.26 -15.21 21.75
C LEU A 11 -10.45 -15.24 23.05
N PRO A 12 -9.59 -16.26 23.27
CA PRO A 12 -8.78 -16.36 24.46
C PRO A 12 -7.64 -15.32 24.43
N THR A 13 -7.85 -14.22 25.09
CA THR A 13 -6.84 -13.17 25.28
C THR A 13 -6.90 -12.60 26.69
N SER A 14 -5.74 -12.29 27.25
CA SER A 14 -5.62 -11.63 28.56
C SER A 14 -5.27 -10.14 28.45
N SER A 15 -4.91 -9.69 27.26
CA SER A 15 -4.56 -8.29 27.02
C SER A 15 -4.71 -7.89 25.55
N ILE A 16 -4.90 -6.60 25.32
CA ILE A 16 -5.07 -6.00 24.01
C ILE A 16 -4.08 -4.85 23.87
N ILE A 17 -3.24 -4.86 22.85
CA ILE A 17 -2.42 -3.70 22.51
C ILE A 17 -3.32 -2.70 21.79
N LEU A 18 -3.40 -1.49 22.29
CA LEU A 18 -4.01 -0.35 21.62
C LEU A 18 -2.90 0.46 20.95
N GLY A 19 -3.05 0.71 19.67
CA GLY A 19 -2.15 1.54 18.89
C GLY A 19 -2.91 2.57 18.08
N ARG A 20 -2.29 3.71 17.80
CA ARG A 20 -2.80 4.74 16.89
C ARG A 20 -2.27 4.50 15.49
N VAL A 21 -3.15 4.48 14.49
CA VAL A 21 -2.76 4.35 13.09
C VAL A 21 -2.31 5.71 12.59
N LEU A 22 -1.01 5.84 12.32
CA LEU A 22 -0.41 7.07 11.82
C LEU A 22 -0.38 7.11 10.30
N ASP A 23 -0.14 5.96 9.68
CA ASP A 23 -0.11 5.81 8.22
C ASP A 23 -0.66 4.44 7.82
N GLN A 24 -1.79 4.43 7.12
CA GLN A 24 -2.41 3.19 6.65
C GLN A 24 -1.72 2.60 5.42
N GLN A 25 -1.06 3.44 4.62
CA GLN A 25 -0.37 2.97 3.43
C GLN A 25 0.87 2.14 3.76
N TYR A 26 1.49 2.42 4.93
CA TYR A 26 2.71 1.76 5.39
C TYR A 26 2.51 0.96 6.67
N ASP A 27 1.25 0.72 7.09
CA ASP A 27 0.87 -0.02 8.30
C ASP A 27 1.62 0.46 9.56
N TYR A 28 1.88 1.79 9.63
CA TYR A 28 2.58 2.35 10.77
C TYR A 28 1.62 2.60 11.92
N ILE A 29 1.73 1.74 12.94
CA ILE A 29 0.94 1.80 14.16
C ILE A 29 1.86 2.18 15.32
N GLU A 30 1.55 3.30 15.96
CA GLU A 30 2.20 3.72 17.20
C GLU A 30 1.54 3.04 18.40
N PRO A 31 2.22 2.13 19.12
CA PRO A 31 1.66 1.55 20.33
C PRO A 31 1.42 2.62 21.40
N ILE A 32 0.24 2.60 22.00
CA ILE A 32 -0.16 3.58 23.04
C ILE A 32 -0.19 2.92 24.41
N ASP A 33 -0.89 1.79 24.53
CA ASP A 33 -1.13 1.12 25.81
C ASP A 33 -1.38 -0.38 25.61
N THR A 34 -1.26 -1.12 26.72
CA THR A 34 -1.65 -2.52 26.79
C THR A 34 -2.77 -2.67 27.80
N LEU A 35 -3.97 -2.94 27.31
CA LEU A 35 -5.18 -3.04 28.10
C LEU A 35 -5.33 -4.46 28.65
N SER A 36 -5.45 -4.61 29.97
CA SER A 36 -5.72 -5.91 30.60
C SER A 36 -7.19 -6.29 30.43
N VAL A 37 -7.44 -7.53 30.05
CA VAL A 37 -8.78 -8.12 29.98
C VAL A 37 -9.08 -8.83 31.30
N THR A 38 -10.22 -8.51 31.88
CA THR A 38 -10.68 -9.12 33.15
C THR A 38 -11.13 -10.57 32.92
N THR A 39 -11.40 -11.31 34.01
CA THR A 39 -11.96 -12.67 33.94
C THR A 39 -13.34 -12.73 33.29
N ASP A 40 -14.08 -11.64 33.33
CA ASP A 40 -15.40 -11.51 32.70
C ASP A 40 -15.31 -11.04 31.23
N GLY A 41 -14.10 -10.91 30.69
CA GLY A 41 -13.84 -10.50 29.32
C GLY A 41 -13.82 -9.00 29.09
N ASP A 42 -13.99 -8.16 30.12
CA ASP A 42 -14.09 -6.72 30.00
C ASP A 42 -12.73 -6.02 30.04
N PHE A 43 -12.63 -4.89 29.34
CA PHE A 43 -11.49 -3.97 29.43
C PHE A 43 -11.96 -2.51 29.32
N GLU A 44 -11.24 -1.60 29.95
CA GLU A 44 -11.54 -0.15 29.91
C GLU A 44 -10.24 0.65 29.83
N MET A 45 -10.28 1.74 29.08
CA MET A 45 -9.25 2.77 29.07
C MET A 45 -9.91 4.15 29.16
N ARG A 46 -9.23 5.09 29.83
CA ARG A 46 -9.62 6.51 29.88
C ARG A 46 -8.43 7.38 29.51
N SER A 47 -8.65 8.33 28.62
CA SER A 47 -7.63 9.30 28.23
C SER A 47 -8.27 10.65 27.92
N ASP A 48 -7.64 11.71 28.43
CA ASP A 48 -8.03 13.10 28.10
C ASP A 48 -7.15 13.69 26.99
N THR A 49 -6.13 12.95 26.54
CA THR A 49 -5.13 13.44 25.60
C THR A 49 -5.17 12.78 24.22
N LEU A 50 -5.82 11.63 24.09
CA LEU A 50 -5.89 10.95 22.79
C LEU A 50 -6.84 11.68 21.85
N PRO A 51 -6.36 12.00 20.61
CA PRO A 51 -7.18 12.66 19.61
C PRO A 51 -8.22 11.71 18.98
N PRO A 52 -9.25 12.24 18.31
CA PRO A 52 -10.05 11.46 17.37
C PRO A 52 -9.16 10.89 16.28
N ALA A 53 -9.15 9.56 16.11
CA ALA A 53 -8.33 8.89 15.11
C ALA A 53 -8.81 7.46 14.83
N LEU A 54 -8.24 6.83 13.82
CA LEU A 54 -8.30 5.39 13.64
C LEU A 54 -7.30 4.72 14.58
N TYR A 55 -7.77 3.75 15.34
CA TYR A 55 -6.98 2.98 16.29
C TYR A 55 -6.97 1.51 15.89
N ALA A 56 -5.84 0.87 16.15
CA ALA A 56 -5.65 -0.56 16.03
C ALA A 56 -5.81 -1.22 17.41
N LEU A 57 -6.53 -2.33 17.44
CA LEU A 57 -6.65 -3.22 18.59
C LEU A 57 -6.06 -4.58 18.22
N VAL A 58 -5.03 -5.00 18.95
CA VAL A 58 -4.32 -6.26 18.68
C VAL A 58 -4.46 -7.16 19.91
N PRO A 59 -5.36 -8.15 19.88
CA PRO A 59 -5.47 -9.13 20.95
C PRO A 59 -4.18 -9.95 21.08
N MET A 60 -3.63 -10.02 22.28
CA MET A 60 -2.46 -10.84 22.59
C MET A 60 -2.91 -12.27 22.92
N THR A 61 -2.61 -13.19 22.03
CA THR A 61 -3.05 -14.58 22.11
C THR A 61 -1.98 -15.53 21.57
N ASP A 62 -1.94 -16.75 22.09
CA ASP A 62 -1.08 -17.83 21.59
C ASP A 62 -1.69 -18.54 20.36
N GLU A 63 -2.95 -18.22 20.03
CA GLU A 63 -3.63 -18.81 18.88
C GLU A 63 -3.34 -18.05 17.60
N SER A 64 -3.36 -18.77 16.48
CA SER A 64 -3.21 -18.20 15.14
C SER A 64 -4.57 -17.86 14.53
N TYR A 65 -4.70 -16.64 14.04
CA TYR A 65 -5.88 -16.15 13.32
C TYR A 65 -5.50 -15.67 11.91
N ASN A 66 -6.48 -15.60 11.02
CA ASN A 66 -6.27 -15.18 9.62
C ASN A 66 -6.03 -13.66 9.48
N ASN A 67 -6.34 -12.88 10.53
CA ASN A 67 -5.94 -11.48 10.66
C ASN A 67 -5.45 -11.25 12.10
N ALA A 68 -4.55 -10.30 12.29
CA ALA A 68 -3.98 -10.00 13.61
C ALA A 68 -4.43 -8.66 14.18
N ILE A 69 -4.94 -7.75 13.34
CA ILE A 69 -5.22 -6.36 13.70
C ILE A 69 -6.69 -6.05 13.42
N LEU A 70 -7.32 -5.41 14.39
CA LEU A 70 -8.68 -4.88 14.30
C LEU A 70 -8.63 -3.35 14.33
N TYR A 71 -9.52 -2.69 13.59
CA TYR A 71 -9.52 -1.24 13.50
C TYR A 71 -10.85 -0.66 13.92
N ALA A 72 -10.81 0.42 14.70
CA ALA A 72 -11.98 1.22 15.09
C ALA A 72 -11.61 2.71 15.12
N PHE A 73 -12.53 3.56 14.71
CA PHE A 73 -12.41 4.96 15.06
C PHE A 73 -12.81 5.18 16.52
N LEU A 74 -11.97 5.92 17.22
CA LEU A 74 -12.25 6.37 18.59
C LEU A 74 -12.21 7.90 18.63
N GLU A 75 -13.16 8.51 19.37
CA GLU A 75 -13.28 9.95 19.50
C GLU A 75 -13.70 10.33 20.95
N PRO A 76 -13.69 11.62 21.31
CA PRO A 76 -14.18 12.07 22.61
C PRO A 76 -15.61 11.58 22.89
N GLY A 77 -15.82 10.97 24.04
CA GLY A 77 -17.07 10.32 24.42
C GLY A 77 -16.83 8.90 24.92
N VAL A 78 -17.87 8.10 24.93
CA VAL A 78 -17.80 6.69 25.33
C VAL A 78 -17.86 5.82 24.07
N ASN A 79 -16.72 5.28 23.70
CA ASN A 79 -16.60 4.31 22.61
C ASN A 79 -16.74 2.91 23.20
N LYS A 80 -17.55 2.07 22.59
CA LYS A 80 -17.72 0.67 22.99
C LYS A 80 -17.26 -0.23 21.86
N VAL A 81 -16.53 -1.28 22.19
CA VAL A 81 -16.06 -2.28 21.24
C VAL A 81 -16.30 -3.69 21.76
N THR A 82 -16.70 -4.59 20.88
CA THR A 82 -16.78 -6.02 21.15
C THR A 82 -15.84 -6.75 20.20
N LEU A 83 -14.94 -7.56 20.75
CA LEU A 83 -13.96 -8.35 20.00
C LEU A 83 -14.33 -9.82 20.05
N GLY A 84 -14.22 -10.52 18.92
CA GLY A 84 -14.53 -11.93 18.83
C GLY A 84 -13.81 -12.62 17.69
N VAL A 85 -14.20 -13.86 17.41
CA VAL A 85 -13.67 -14.66 16.31
C VAL A 85 -14.83 -15.27 15.52
N ASN A 86 -14.83 -15.12 14.19
CA ASN A 86 -15.81 -15.79 13.37
C ASN A 86 -15.47 -17.28 13.14
N PRO A 87 -16.41 -18.10 12.65
CA PRO A 87 -16.17 -19.54 12.41
C PRO A 87 -14.98 -19.84 11.49
N SER A 88 -14.58 -18.90 10.63
CA SER A 88 -13.43 -19.03 9.72
C SER A 88 -12.13 -18.49 10.32
N ARG A 89 -12.06 -18.34 11.65
CA ARG A 89 -10.87 -17.90 12.40
C ARG A 89 -10.34 -16.51 12.05
N PHE A 90 -11.23 -15.61 11.62
CA PHE A 90 -10.92 -14.18 11.54
C PHE A 90 -11.35 -13.48 12.82
N LEU A 91 -10.47 -12.62 13.34
CA LEU A 91 -10.82 -11.70 14.39
C LEU A 91 -11.89 -10.72 13.90
N THR A 92 -12.85 -10.45 14.74
CA THR A 92 -13.96 -9.54 14.45
C THR A 92 -14.01 -8.41 15.47
N ILE A 93 -14.50 -7.26 15.04
CA ILE A 93 -14.76 -6.11 15.89
C ILE A 93 -16.14 -5.54 15.56
N HIS A 94 -16.86 -5.16 16.59
CA HIS A 94 -18.03 -4.30 16.50
C HIS A 94 -17.81 -3.06 17.35
N ALA A 95 -17.96 -1.88 16.77
CA ALA A 95 -17.71 -0.59 17.42
C ALA A 95 -18.97 0.28 17.38
N GLU A 96 -19.34 0.86 18.52
CA GLU A 96 -20.52 1.72 18.69
C GLU A 96 -20.30 2.82 19.75
N GLY A 97 -21.29 3.68 19.92
CA GLY A 97 -21.38 4.65 21.02
C GLY A 97 -20.88 6.04 20.68
N THR A 98 -20.28 6.24 19.50
CA THR A 98 -19.96 7.55 18.95
C THR A 98 -20.28 7.58 17.45
N ASP A 99 -20.57 8.77 16.91
CA ASP A 99 -20.97 8.93 15.50
C ASP A 99 -19.92 8.41 14.53
N LEU A 100 -18.65 8.73 14.78
CA LEU A 100 -17.54 8.31 13.94
C LEU A 100 -17.35 6.79 13.94
N ALA A 101 -17.45 6.15 15.11
CA ALA A 101 -17.35 4.69 15.23
C ALA A 101 -18.50 3.99 14.49
N GLU A 102 -19.72 4.47 14.67
CA GLU A 102 -20.93 3.87 14.04
C GLU A 102 -20.90 4.00 12.52
N ARG A 103 -20.52 5.15 11.96
CA ARG A 103 -20.38 5.35 10.52
C ARG A 103 -19.30 4.45 9.92
N TYR A 104 -18.16 4.35 10.58
CA TYR A 104 -17.09 3.45 10.14
C TYR A 104 -17.53 1.99 10.19
N GLN A 105 -18.20 1.57 11.29
CA GLN A 105 -18.74 0.23 11.42
C GLN A 105 -19.74 -0.09 10.31
N ALA A 106 -20.67 0.82 10.03
CA ALA A 106 -21.64 0.65 8.96
C ALA A 106 -20.98 0.51 7.58
N TYR A 107 -19.94 1.30 7.30
CA TYR A 107 -19.14 1.20 6.08
C TYR A 107 -18.40 -0.15 5.98
N ALA A 108 -17.70 -0.55 7.04
CA ALA A 108 -16.98 -1.82 7.11
C ALA A 108 -17.90 -3.03 6.92
N ASP A 109 -19.07 -3.00 7.57
CA ASP A 109 -20.09 -4.05 7.41
C ASP A 109 -20.70 -4.06 6.00
N GLY A 110 -20.87 -2.89 5.39
CA GLY A 110 -21.30 -2.74 4.00
C GLY A 110 -20.31 -3.39 3.03
N MET A 111 -19.02 -3.12 3.20
CA MET A 111 -17.96 -3.75 2.41
C MET A 111 -17.92 -5.27 2.59
N ARG A 112 -18.05 -5.75 3.84
CA ARG A 112 -18.06 -7.19 4.14
C ARG A 112 -19.25 -7.91 3.48
N ARG A 113 -20.43 -7.29 3.51
CA ARG A 113 -21.64 -7.82 2.84
C ARG A 113 -21.49 -7.81 1.32
N ALA A 114 -21.03 -6.70 0.74
CA ALA A 114 -20.82 -6.57 -0.71
C ALA A 114 -19.82 -7.62 -1.22
N ALA A 115 -18.70 -7.77 -0.51
CA ALA A 115 -17.68 -8.77 -0.82
C ALA A 115 -18.12 -10.22 -0.56
N ASN A 116 -19.36 -10.47 -0.11
CA ASN A 116 -19.76 -11.80 0.35
C ASN A 116 -18.72 -12.47 1.26
N ARG A 117 -18.18 -11.68 2.19
CA ARG A 117 -16.99 -12.06 2.98
C ARG A 117 -17.22 -13.36 3.75
N GLN A 118 -18.44 -13.66 4.16
CA GLN A 118 -18.75 -14.90 4.87
C GLN A 118 -18.45 -16.15 4.01
N LEU A 119 -18.78 -16.10 2.72
CA LEU A 119 -18.43 -17.19 1.78
C LEU A 119 -16.91 -17.27 1.57
N LEU A 120 -16.28 -16.12 1.32
CA LEU A 120 -14.82 -16.08 1.11
C LEU A 120 -14.03 -16.60 2.33
N ASP A 121 -14.42 -16.18 3.54
CA ASP A 121 -13.79 -16.66 4.78
C ASP A 121 -13.88 -18.20 4.89
N SER A 122 -15.01 -18.78 4.47
CA SER A 122 -15.19 -20.23 4.46
C SER A 122 -14.28 -20.94 3.43
N LEU A 123 -14.21 -20.39 2.21
CA LEU A 123 -13.36 -20.94 1.14
C LEU A 123 -11.87 -20.81 1.47
N GLU A 124 -11.48 -19.68 2.06
CA GLU A 124 -10.10 -19.43 2.48
C GLU A 124 -9.68 -20.38 3.63
N ASN A 125 -10.59 -20.65 4.56
CA ASN A 125 -10.37 -21.62 5.63
C ASN A 125 -10.21 -23.05 5.08
N GLU A 126 -11.03 -23.45 4.09
CA GLU A 126 -10.90 -24.73 3.39
C GLU A 126 -9.53 -24.85 2.69
N PHE A 127 -9.12 -23.82 1.96
CA PHE A 127 -7.82 -23.76 1.31
C PHE A 127 -6.66 -23.89 2.31
N ASN A 128 -6.71 -23.16 3.42
CA ASN A 128 -5.68 -23.22 4.47
C ASN A 128 -5.63 -24.59 5.16
N CYS A 129 -6.76 -25.26 5.33
CA CYS A 129 -6.82 -26.61 5.86
C CYS A 129 -6.08 -27.59 4.93
N VAL A 130 -6.35 -27.56 3.63
CA VAL A 130 -5.70 -28.44 2.65
C VAL A 130 -4.20 -28.10 2.51
N ARG A 131 -3.87 -26.80 2.53
CA ARG A 131 -2.47 -26.33 2.53
C ARG A 131 -1.68 -26.90 3.71
N SER A 132 -2.27 -27.00 4.89
CA SER A 132 -1.61 -27.56 6.08
C SER A 132 -1.30 -29.06 5.94
N LEU A 133 -2.01 -29.76 5.04
CA LEU A 133 -1.79 -31.17 4.73
C LEU A 133 -0.72 -31.38 3.65
N GLY A 134 -0.27 -30.31 2.96
CA GLY A 134 0.73 -30.38 1.91
C GLY A 134 0.23 -31.04 0.61
N ASP A 135 -1.07 -31.04 0.35
CA ASP A 135 -1.68 -31.61 -0.85
C ASP A 135 -1.77 -30.55 -1.97
N ASP A 136 -0.73 -30.48 -2.80
CA ASP A 136 -0.61 -29.52 -3.89
C ASP A 136 -1.71 -29.66 -4.94
N GLU A 137 -2.16 -30.88 -5.22
CA GLU A 137 -3.23 -31.12 -6.21
C GLU A 137 -4.58 -30.64 -5.69
N ALA A 138 -4.90 -30.95 -4.42
CA ALA A 138 -6.13 -30.47 -3.79
C ALA A 138 -6.12 -28.93 -3.67
N MET A 139 -4.97 -28.30 -3.32
CA MET A 139 -4.83 -26.85 -3.30
C MET A 139 -5.11 -26.22 -4.67
N ARG A 140 -4.56 -26.80 -5.74
CA ARG A 140 -4.80 -26.31 -7.10
C ARG A 140 -6.28 -26.41 -7.49
N GLN A 141 -6.92 -27.51 -7.17
CA GLN A 141 -8.32 -27.75 -7.49
C GLN A 141 -9.27 -26.81 -6.71
N ILE A 142 -8.99 -26.58 -5.42
CA ILE A 142 -9.73 -25.61 -4.62
C ILE A 142 -9.55 -24.22 -5.21
N LYS A 143 -8.33 -23.81 -5.55
CA LYS A 143 -8.05 -22.51 -6.13
C LYS A 143 -8.82 -22.28 -7.44
N GLU A 144 -8.75 -23.22 -8.39
CA GLU A 144 -9.48 -23.15 -9.67
C GLU A 144 -11.00 -23.00 -9.46
N ASN A 145 -11.55 -23.69 -8.47
CA ASN A 145 -12.98 -23.63 -8.15
C ASN A 145 -13.40 -22.35 -7.44
N THR A 146 -12.49 -21.71 -6.70
CA THR A 146 -12.77 -20.54 -5.84
C THR A 146 -12.41 -19.22 -6.49
N ASP A 147 -11.43 -19.17 -7.40
CA ASP A 147 -10.99 -17.95 -8.09
C ASP A 147 -12.16 -17.11 -8.67
N PRO A 148 -13.18 -17.68 -9.34
CA PRO A 148 -14.32 -16.89 -9.84
C PRO A 148 -15.08 -16.14 -8.74
N TYR A 149 -15.19 -16.72 -7.54
CA TYR A 149 -15.85 -16.09 -6.40
C TYR A 149 -15.02 -14.94 -5.82
N PHE A 150 -13.69 -15.09 -5.79
CA PHE A 150 -12.80 -13.99 -5.39
C PHE A 150 -12.88 -12.81 -6.34
N TYR A 151 -12.82 -13.04 -7.66
CA TYR A 151 -12.96 -11.95 -8.65
C TYR A 151 -14.31 -11.26 -8.54
N LYS A 152 -15.39 -12.04 -8.43
CA LYS A 152 -16.74 -11.46 -8.28
C LYS A 152 -16.90 -10.66 -7.00
N SER A 153 -16.36 -11.17 -5.91
CA SER A 153 -16.35 -10.48 -4.62
C SER A 153 -15.61 -9.14 -4.69
N GLU A 154 -14.48 -9.10 -5.38
CA GLU A 154 -13.72 -7.86 -5.54
C GLU A 154 -14.48 -6.84 -6.39
N GLU A 155 -15.14 -7.28 -7.48
CA GLU A 155 -16.04 -6.43 -8.27
C GLU A 155 -17.19 -5.85 -7.42
N ASP A 156 -17.85 -6.69 -6.63
CA ASP A 156 -18.99 -6.27 -5.80
C ASP A 156 -18.54 -5.34 -4.67
N ARG A 157 -17.37 -5.61 -4.05
CA ARG A 157 -16.74 -4.72 -3.08
C ARG A 157 -16.41 -3.37 -3.70
N GLN A 158 -15.85 -3.37 -4.91
CA GLN A 158 -15.50 -2.16 -5.64
C GLN A 158 -16.75 -1.35 -5.99
N ALA A 159 -17.82 -2.00 -6.46
CA ALA A 159 -19.10 -1.34 -6.77
C ALA A 159 -19.72 -0.68 -5.52
N TYR A 160 -19.59 -1.33 -4.35
CA TYR A 160 -20.04 -0.73 -3.10
C TYR A 160 -19.20 0.53 -2.74
N ILE A 161 -17.88 0.45 -2.83
CA ILE A 161 -17.01 1.60 -2.62
C ILE A 161 -17.36 2.74 -3.57
N ASP A 162 -17.53 2.46 -4.85
CA ASP A 162 -17.87 3.47 -5.86
C ASP A 162 -19.24 4.11 -5.57
N SER A 163 -20.20 3.34 -5.05
CA SER A 163 -21.48 3.88 -4.63
C SER A 163 -21.36 4.84 -3.43
N VAL A 164 -20.50 4.52 -2.46
CA VAL A 164 -20.21 5.41 -1.31
C VAL A 164 -19.48 6.66 -1.77
N MET A 165 -18.52 6.51 -2.68
CA MET A 165 -17.68 7.61 -3.20
C MET A 165 -18.41 8.51 -4.22
N SER A 166 -19.59 8.10 -4.72
CA SER A 166 -20.39 8.89 -5.67
C SER A 166 -21.15 10.05 -5.03
N SER A 167 -21.31 10.05 -3.71
CA SER A 167 -21.87 11.16 -2.93
C SER A 167 -20.79 12.15 -2.52
N ASP A 168 -21.19 13.37 -2.17
CA ASP A 168 -20.28 14.33 -1.55
C ASP A 168 -19.74 13.75 -0.26
N LEU A 169 -18.41 13.69 -0.14
CA LEU A 169 -17.77 13.19 1.06
C LEU A 169 -17.97 14.16 2.23
N PRO A 170 -18.21 13.65 3.46
CA PRO A 170 -18.14 14.49 4.65
C PRO A 170 -16.79 15.19 4.78
N THR A 171 -16.78 16.39 5.36
CA THR A 171 -15.53 17.17 5.55
C THR A 171 -14.80 16.80 6.85
N ASP A 172 -15.31 15.84 7.59
CA ASP A 172 -14.76 15.32 8.83
C ASP A 172 -13.76 14.17 8.64
N LEU A 173 -13.31 13.61 9.74
CA LEU A 173 -12.31 12.53 9.75
C LEU A 173 -12.77 11.24 9.02
N PHE A 174 -14.07 10.94 9.02
CA PHE A 174 -14.58 9.79 8.26
C PHE A 174 -14.54 10.04 6.76
N GLY A 175 -14.90 11.24 6.32
CA GLY A 175 -14.77 11.63 4.92
C GLY A 175 -13.32 11.61 4.45
N LEU A 176 -12.39 12.12 5.29
CA LEU A 176 -10.97 12.03 5.02
C LEU A 176 -10.49 10.57 4.93
N TYR A 177 -10.96 9.69 5.80
CA TYR A 177 -10.68 8.25 5.73
C TYR A 177 -11.11 7.65 4.38
N LEU A 178 -12.33 7.93 3.95
CA LEU A 178 -12.84 7.46 2.65
C LEU A 178 -11.99 7.99 1.50
N PHE A 179 -11.66 9.28 1.53
CA PHE A 179 -10.80 9.91 0.54
C PHE A 179 -9.41 9.25 0.51
N TYR A 180 -8.76 9.14 1.65
CA TYR A 180 -7.40 8.62 1.79
C TYR A 180 -7.29 7.16 1.36
N THR A 181 -8.26 6.32 1.71
CA THR A 181 -8.20 4.87 1.45
C THR A 181 -8.75 4.48 0.08
N ASN A 182 -9.72 5.21 -0.47
CA ASN A 182 -10.39 4.78 -1.69
C ASN A 182 -10.17 5.70 -2.90
N ARG A 183 -9.99 7.01 -2.69
CA ARG A 183 -9.82 7.97 -3.78
C ARG A 183 -8.37 8.29 -4.06
N LEU A 184 -7.61 8.70 -3.04
CA LEU A 184 -6.23 9.13 -3.19
C LEU A 184 -5.30 8.09 -3.86
N PRO A 185 -5.42 6.77 -3.59
CA PRO A 185 -4.60 5.75 -4.26
C PRO A 185 -4.85 5.63 -5.77
N ARG A 186 -6.00 6.10 -6.26
CA ARG A 186 -6.41 6.03 -7.68
C ARG A 186 -6.10 7.30 -8.44
N LEU A 187 -5.74 8.37 -7.75
CA LEU A 187 -5.40 9.65 -8.39
C LEU A 187 -3.99 9.60 -8.97
N SER A 188 -3.84 10.17 -10.16
CA SER A 188 -2.52 10.47 -10.70
C SER A 188 -1.86 11.57 -9.86
N LEU A 189 -0.59 11.36 -9.52
CA LEU A 189 0.28 12.33 -8.85
C LEU A 189 1.58 12.47 -9.63
N ASN A 190 1.49 12.45 -10.96
CA ASN A 190 2.64 12.45 -11.86
C ASN A 190 3.11 13.86 -12.19
N THR A 191 2.24 14.86 -12.12
CA THR A 191 2.54 16.25 -12.42
C THR A 191 2.27 17.15 -11.23
N ILE A 192 2.94 18.31 -11.19
CA ILE A 192 2.71 19.33 -10.14
C ILE A 192 1.26 19.82 -10.16
N ASP A 193 0.64 19.95 -11.33
CA ASP A 193 -0.76 20.42 -11.45
C ASP A 193 -1.74 19.39 -10.86
N GLU A 194 -1.54 18.09 -11.12
CA GLU A 194 -2.34 17.02 -10.51
C GLU A 194 -2.18 17.02 -8.99
N ILE A 195 -0.95 17.12 -8.49
CA ILE A 195 -0.65 17.15 -7.05
C ILE A 195 -1.32 18.37 -6.40
N ASN A 196 -1.24 19.54 -7.02
CA ASN A 196 -1.87 20.76 -6.49
C ASN A 196 -3.40 20.67 -6.49
N SER A 197 -4.01 20.05 -7.50
CA SER A 197 -5.45 19.79 -7.52
C SER A 197 -5.90 18.91 -6.34
N VAL A 198 -5.14 17.86 -6.03
CA VAL A 198 -5.43 17.00 -4.87
C VAL A 198 -5.21 17.75 -3.56
N ARG A 199 -4.18 18.62 -3.49
CA ARG A 199 -3.94 19.45 -2.30
C ARG A 199 -5.08 20.44 -2.06
N GLU A 200 -5.63 21.03 -3.12
CA GLU A 200 -6.80 21.91 -3.03
C GLU A 200 -8.02 21.14 -2.51
N GLU A 201 -8.25 19.93 -3.03
CA GLU A 201 -9.34 19.06 -2.56
C GLU A 201 -9.20 18.72 -1.07
N LEU A 202 -8.00 18.37 -0.60
CA LEU A 202 -7.72 18.14 0.83
C LEU A 202 -7.98 19.41 1.67
N GLY A 203 -7.77 20.60 1.10
CA GLY A 203 -8.04 21.88 1.78
C GLY A 203 -9.51 22.12 2.13
N HIS A 204 -10.45 21.35 1.55
CA HIS A 204 -11.89 21.45 1.86
C HIS A 204 -12.33 20.71 3.13
N PHE A 205 -11.47 19.84 3.69
CA PHE A 205 -11.76 19.21 4.98
C PHE A 205 -11.77 20.25 6.11
N ASP A 206 -12.56 19.97 7.16
CA ASP A 206 -12.67 20.92 8.27
C ASP A 206 -11.35 21.08 9.06
N PRO A 207 -11.17 22.20 9.79
CA PRO A 207 -9.90 22.49 10.48
C PRO A 207 -9.50 21.44 11.52
N ALA A 208 -10.46 20.77 12.15
CA ALA A 208 -10.18 19.71 13.12
C ALA A 208 -9.60 18.47 12.42
N THR A 209 -10.17 18.12 11.27
CA THR A 209 -9.72 17.02 10.41
C THR A 209 -8.33 17.31 9.81
N GLN A 210 -8.07 18.57 9.38
CA GLN A 210 -6.74 18.99 8.90
C GLN A 210 -5.66 18.89 9.99
N GLY A 211 -6.03 18.93 11.26
CA GLY A 211 -5.13 18.69 12.42
C GLY A 211 -4.81 17.20 12.67
N SER A 212 -5.44 16.25 11.98
CA SER A 212 -5.27 14.82 12.21
C SER A 212 -3.95 14.26 11.63
N ASP A 213 -3.52 13.10 12.15
CA ASP A 213 -2.36 12.37 11.61
C ASP A 213 -2.60 11.94 10.16
N MET A 214 -3.80 11.44 9.86
CA MET A 214 -4.18 11.03 8.52
C MET A 214 -4.07 12.16 7.49
N TYR A 215 -4.49 13.37 7.86
CA TYR A 215 -4.32 14.54 6.99
C TYR A 215 -2.84 14.88 6.77
N ARG A 216 -2.04 14.85 7.86
CA ARG A 216 -0.58 15.06 7.75
C ARG A 216 0.08 14.01 6.86
N SER A 217 -0.33 12.73 6.95
CA SER A 217 0.16 11.66 6.08
C SER A 217 -0.22 11.89 4.62
N ALA A 218 -1.46 12.33 4.34
CA ALA A 218 -1.88 12.67 2.98
C ALA A 218 -1.03 13.83 2.41
N ILE A 219 -0.83 14.91 3.17
CA ILE A 219 0.00 16.04 2.74
C ILE A 219 1.46 15.62 2.54
N ALA A 220 2.03 14.83 3.46
CA ALA A 220 3.40 14.33 3.32
C ALA A 220 3.57 13.48 2.04
N MET A 221 2.57 12.67 1.69
CA MET A 221 2.58 11.91 0.43
C MET A 221 2.58 12.84 -0.79
N LEU A 222 1.79 13.92 -0.80
CA LEU A 222 1.82 14.92 -1.87
C LEU A 222 3.16 15.65 -1.94
N ASP A 223 3.75 15.98 -0.80
CA ASP A 223 5.07 16.62 -0.72
C ASP A 223 6.17 15.69 -1.28
N HIS A 224 6.14 14.40 -0.96
CA HIS A 224 7.05 13.42 -1.55
C HIS A 224 6.81 13.28 -3.06
N SER A 225 5.56 13.13 -3.49
CA SER A 225 5.23 13.01 -4.92
C SER A 225 5.73 14.22 -5.72
N SER A 226 5.69 15.42 -5.13
CA SER A 226 6.16 16.65 -5.81
C SER A 226 7.68 16.64 -6.08
N GLN A 227 8.45 15.90 -5.30
CA GLN A 227 9.91 15.80 -5.46
C GLN A 227 10.32 14.95 -6.67
N SER A 228 9.42 14.11 -7.16
CA SER A 228 9.65 13.26 -8.33
C SER A 228 8.56 13.42 -9.41
N ALA A 229 7.92 14.57 -9.48
CA ALA A 229 6.94 14.86 -10.52
C ALA A 229 7.60 15.09 -11.89
N VAL A 230 6.82 14.94 -12.96
CA VAL A 230 7.28 15.28 -14.31
C VAL A 230 7.74 16.74 -14.37
N GLY A 231 8.89 16.95 -14.98
CA GLY A 231 9.58 18.24 -15.09
C GLY A 231 10.51 18.58 -13.93
N VAL A 232 10.50 17.79 -12.84
CA VAL A 232 11.38 17.97 -11.68
C VAL A 232 12.65 17.11 -11.87
N GLU A 233 13.79 17.58 -11.35
CA GLU A 233 15.01 16.78 -11.29
C GLU A 233 14.79 15.56 -10.37
N ALA A 234 15.11 14.37 -10.89
CA ALA A 234 14.94 13.12 -10.15
C ALA A 234 15.82 13.10 -8.89
N PRO A 235 15.26 12.75 -7.73
CA PRO A 235 16.04 12.54 -6.51
C PRO A 235 17.18 11.54 -6.72
N GLU A 236 18.26 11.68 -5.97
CA GLU A 236 19.40 10.77 -6.10
C GLU A 236 19.04 9.34 -5.67
N ILE A 237 19.45 8.38 -6.46
CA ILE A 237 19.40 6.94 -6.16
C ILE A 237 20.80 6.39 -6.25
N SER A 238 21.19 5.58 -5.30
CA SER A 238 22.45 4.84 -5.38
C SER A 238 22.29 3.43 -4.85
N GLY A 239 23.00 2.49 -5.46
CA GLY A 239 22.95 1.09 -5.09
C GLY A 239 24.22 0.35 -5.53
N THR A 240 24.27 -0.94 -5.23
CA THR A 240 25.39 -1.81 -5.52
C THR A 240 25.18 -2.56 -6.81
N THR A 241 26.14 -2.53 -7.74
CA THR A 241 26.09 -3.23 -9.04
C THR A 241 26.30 -4.75 -8.89
N LEU A 242 26.21 -5.45 -10.03
CA LEU A 242 26.52 -6.89 -10.12
C LEU A 242 27.97 -7.20 -9.71
N GLU A 243 28.89 -6.29 -10.01
CA GLU A 243 30.31 -6.41 -9.69
C GLU A 243 30.64 -6.04 -8.25
N GLY A 244 29.71 -5.39 -7.55
CA GLY A 244 29.88 -4.91 -6.17
C GLY A 244 30.29 -3.47 -6.05
N ASP A 245 30.38 -2.74 -7.16
CA ASP A 245 30.68 -1.31 -7.18
C ASP A 245 29.43 -0.49 -6.81
N ARG A 246 29.65 0.73 -6.29
CA ARG A 246 28.57 1.67 -6.03
C ARG A 246 28.34 2.55 -7.25
N VAL A 247 27.10 2.66 -7.69
CA VAL A 247 26.66 3.52 -8.78
C VAL A 247 25.51 4.39 -8.32
N SER A 248 25.52 5.64 -8.76
CA SER A 248 24.50 6.65 -8.49
C SER A 248 23.81 7.08 -9.77
N LEU A 249 22.57 7.53 -9.66
CA LEU A 249 21.82 8.06 -10.80
C LEU A 249 22.51 9.26 -11.44
N SER A 250 23.16 10.11 -10.65
CA SER A 250 23.95 11.26 -11.12
C SER A 250 25.16 10.87 -11.98
N ASP A 251 25.68 9.64 -11.87
CA ASP A 251 26.79 9.17 -12.72
C ASP A 251 26.34 8.96 -14.19
N LEU A 252 25.02 8.94 -14.44
CA LEU A 252 24.44 8.74 -15.76
C LEU A 252 24.01 10.07 -16.43
N ARG A 253 24.33 11.22 -15.85
CA ARG A 253 24.05 12.53 -16.45
C ARG A 253 24.67 12.63 -17.85
N GLY A 254 23.99 13.38 -18.72
CA GLY A 254 24.36 13.50 -20.13
C GLY A 254 23.69 12.46 -21.04
N LYS A 255 22.95 11.52 -20.48
CA LYS A 255 22.15 10.54 -21.21
C LYS A 255 20.69 10.62 -20.80
N TYR A 256 19.80 10.24 -21.71
CA TYR A 256 18.45 9.83 -21.33
C TYR A 256 18.54 8.53 -20.54
N VAL A 257 17.87 8.45 -19.42
CA VAL A 257 17.90 7.28 -18.52
C VAL A 257 16.50 6.76 -18.30
N LEU A 258 16.26 5.51 -18.68
CA LEU A 258 15.06 4.79 -18.24
C LEU A 258 15.35 4.18 -16.86
N VAL A 259 14.65 4.63 -15.83
CA VAL A 259 14.76 4.08 -14.47
C VAL A 259 13.63 3.08 -14.27
N ASP A 260 13.98 1.84 -13.96
CA ASP A 260 13.04 0.72 -13.80
C ASP A 260 13.13 0.15 -12.37
N PHE A 261 12.15 0.47 -11.53
CA PHE A 261 12.01 -0.09 -10.20
C PHE A 261 11.35 -1.47 -10.26
N TRP A 262 12.03 -2.49 -9.75
CA TRP A 262 11.59 -3.87 -9.87
C TRP A 262 12.09 -4.74 -8.71
N SER A 263 11.63 -6.00 -8.65
CA SER A 263 12.23 -7.05 -7.82
C SER A 263 12.13 -8.42 -8.48
N SER A 264 12.96 -9.35 -8.04
CA SER A 264 13.02 -10.73 -8.54
C SER A 264 11.71 -11.49 -8.33
N THR A 265 10.96 -11.17 -7.29
CA THR A 265 9.68 -11.80 -6.93
C THR A 265 8.47 -11.14 -7.59
N CYS A 266 8.66 -10.00 -8.25
CA CYS A 266 7.59 -9.25 -8.91
C CYS A 266 7.25 -9.86 -10.27
N THR A 267 6.19 -10.67 -10.34
CA THR A 267 5.74 -11.31 -11.59
C THR A 267 5.43 -10.30 -12.70
N TRP A 268 4.82 -9.16 -12.38
CA TRP A 268 4.49 -8.11 -13.34
C TRP A 268 5.74 -7.39 -13.87
N CYS A 269 6.76 -7.20 -13.02
CA CYS A 269 8.04 -6.63 -13.45
C CYS A 269 8.73 -7.55 -14.46
N ARG A 270 8.75 -8.85 -14.17
CA ARG A 270 9.35 -9.85 -15.06
C ARG A 270 8.56 -9.99 -16.38
N ALA A 271 7.25 -9.80 -16.34
CA ALA A 271 6.42 -9.74 -17.54
C ALA A 271 6.71 -8.49 -18.42
N GLU A 272 7.18 -7.38 -17.81
CA GLU A 272 7.57 -6.14 -18.53
C GLU A 272 8.98 -6.21 -19.14
N THR A 273 9.85 -7.10 -18.63
CA THR A 273 11.24 -7.25 -19.11
C THR A 273 11.41 -7.33 -20.63
N PRO A 274 10.54 -8.01 -21.41
CA PRO A 274 10.66 -8.02 -22.88
C PRO A 274 10.52 -6.63 -23.51
N SER A 275 9.62 -5.77 -23.01
CA SER A 275 9.43 -4.39 -23.48
C SER A 275 10.67 -3.54 -23.17
N VAL A 276 11.18 -3.64 -21.94
CA VAL A 276 12.40 -2.94 -21.51
C VAL A 276 13.61 -3.39 -22.31
N ARG A 277 13.76 -4.69 -22.56
CA ARG A 277 14.85 -5.25 -23.39
C ARG A 277 14.79 -4.70 -24.81
N ARG A 278 13.63 -4.70 -25.47
CA ARG A 278 13.45 -4.14 -26.82
C ARG A 278 13.95 -2.69 -26.88
N VAL A 279 13.65 -1.90 -25.88
CA VAL A 279 14.10 -0.51 -25.79
C VAL A 279 15.62 -0.42 -25.64
N TYR A 280 16.21 -1.24 -24.77
CA TYR A 280 17.66 -1.28 -24.58
C TYR A 280 18.40 -1.70 -25.87
N GLU A 281 17.97 -2.79 -26.51
CA GLU A 281 18.57 -3.29 -27.74
C GLU A 281 18.45 -2.30 -28.91
N THR A 282 17.42 -1.45 -28.91
CA THR A 282 17.20 -0.47 -29.97
C THR A 282 17.98 0.82 -29.76
N PHE A 283 18.05 1.33 -28.54
CA PHE A 283 18.48 2.70 -28.28
C PHE A 283 19.74 2.83 -27.41
N ALA A 284 20.23 1.75 -26.76
CA ALA A 284 21.40 1.82 -25.89
C ALA A 284 22.63 2.35 -26.63
N GLY A 285 23.33 3.30 -26.02
CA GLY A 285 24.52 3.92 -26.59
C GLY A 285 24.98 5.17 -25.85
N ASP A 286 25.57 6.09 -26.61
CA ASP A 286 26.15 7.31 -26.01
C ASP A 286 25.08 8.25 -25.44
N HIS A 287 23.86 8.21 -25.95
CA HIS A 287 22.77 9.12 -25.58
C HIS A 287 21.67 8.50 -24.73
N PHE A 288 21.63 7.18 -24.56
CA PHE A 288 20.59 6.48 -23.82
C PHE A 288 21.11 5.28 -23.05
N THR A 289 20.59 5.08 -21.85
CA THR A 289 20.80 3.86 -21.08
C THR A 289 19.58 3.53 -20.23
N ILE A 290 19.59 2.35 -19.61
CA ILE A 290 18.62 1.93 -18.60
C ILE A 290 19.35 1.72 -17.29
N LEU A 291 18.70 2.08 -16.17
CA LEU A 291 19.10 1.73 -14.82
C LEU A 291 17.98 0.92 -14.17
N GLY A 292 18.18 -0.39 -14.02
CA GLY A 292 17.31 -1.22 -13.21
C GLY A 292 17.63 -1.01 -11.73
N VAL A 293 16.63 -0.68 -10.95
CA VAL A 293 16.71 -0.41 -9.52
C VAL A 293 15.96 -1.51 -8.78
N SER A 294 16.69 -2.47 -8.23
CA SER A 294 16.09 -3.59 -7.52
C SER A 294 15.80 -3.27 -6.06
N GLU A 295 14.62 -3.64 -5.62
CA GLU A 295 14.14 -3.60 -4.23
C GLU A 295 14.30 -4.95 -3.51
N ASP A 296 15.05 -5.88 -4.06
CA ASP A 296 15.31 -7.15 -3.40
C ASP A 296 16.12 -6.92 -2.11
N VAL A 297 15.72 -7.61 -1.04
CA VAL A 297 16.47 -7.57 0.23
C VAL A 297 17.71 -8.45 0.16
N GLU A 298 17.58 -9.56 -0.57
CA GLU A 298 18.63 -10.57 -0.71
C GLU A 298 19.23 -10.53 -2.12
N ARG A 299 20.56 -10.58 -2.19
CA ARG A 299 21.30 -10.47 -3.45
C ARG A 299 21.11 -11.68 -4.37
N GLU A 300 21.04 -12.88 -3.83
CA GLU A 300 21.00 -14.12 -4.63
C GLU A 300 19.73 -14.24 -5.51
N PRO A 301 18.49 -14.00 -5.02
CA PRO A 301 17.30 -14.00 -5.86
C PRO A 301 17.40 -12.97 -7.00
N TRP A 302 17.94 -11.77 -6.71
CA TRP A 302 18.15 -10.73 -7.72
C TRP A 302 19.10 -11.18 -8.83
N LEU A 303 20.27 -11.75 -8.49
CA LEU A 303 21.23 -12.26 -9.47
C LEU A 303 20.62 -13.39 -10.33
N HIS A 304 19.87 -14.30 -9.69
CA HIS A 304 19.20 -15.40 -10.38
C HIS A 304 18.18 -14.88 -11.40
N ALA A 305 17.33 -13.92 -11.02
CA ALA A 305 16.34 -13.33 -11.92
C ALA A 305 16.98 -12.58 -13.10
N ILE A 306 18.07 -11.82 -12.87
CA ILE A 306 18.85 -11.17 -13.94
C ILE A 306 19.36 -12.17 -14.96
N GLN A 307 19.89 -13.30 -14.50
CA GLN A 307 20.42 -14.35 -15.37
C GLN A 307 19.29 -15.08 -16.12
N GLU A 308 18.22 -15.43 -15.44
CA GLU A 308 17.08 -16.15 -16.00
C GLU A 308 16.39 -15.31 -17.08
N ASP A 309 16.15 -14.03 -16.80
CA ASP A 309 15.51 -13.09 -17.72
C ASP A 309 16.51 -12.47 -18.72
N LYS A 310 17.78 -12.84 -18.67
CA LYS A 310 18.85 -12.35 -19.58
C LYS A 310 18.89 -10.83 -19.64
N VAL A 311 18.85 -10.19 -18.48
CA VAL A 311 18.95 -8.74 -18.35
C VAL A 311 20.40 -8.32 -18.64
N THR A 312 20.58 -7.37 -19.57
CA THR A 312 21.92 -6.94 -20.04
C THR A 312 22.21 -5.45 -19.80
N TRP A 313 21.24 -4.70 -19.31
CA TRP A 313 21.40 -3.28 -18.97
C TRP A 313 21.86 -3.10 -17.52
N PRO A 314 22.48 -1.94 -17.19
CA PRO A 314 22.92 -1.62 -15.85
C PRO A 314 21.88 -1.86 -14.76
N GLN A 315 22.31 -2.48 -13.68
CA GLN A 315 21.47 -2.86 -12.55
C GLN A 315 22.11 -2.43 -11.25
N ILE A 316 21.30 -1.93 -10.32
CA ILE A 316 21.70 -1.70 -8.93
C ILE A 316 20.72 -2.36 -7.97
N LEU A 317 21.25 -2.87 -6.88
CA LEU A 317 20.50 -3.36 -5.73
C LEU A 317 20.50 -2.26 -4.67
N LEU A 318 19.32 -1.82 -4.23
CA LEU A 318 19.18 -0.86 -3.13
C LEU A 318 19.63 -1.47 -1.81
N ASP A 319 20.22 -0.66 -0.94
CA ASP A 319 20.41 -1.05 0.44
C ASP A 319 19.03 -1.21 1.10
N LYS A 320 18.86 -2.22 1.94
CA LYS A 320 17.57 -2.53 2.59
C LYS A 320 16.91 -1.30 3.24
N ASP A 321 17.71 -0.50 3.95
CA ASP A 321 17.22 0.69 4.65
C ASP A 321 16.92 1.86 3.70
N ALA A 322 17.38 1.80 2.44
CA ALA A 322 17.12 2.80 1.41
C ALA A 322 15.83 2.52 0.61
N ILE A 323 15.30 1.30 0.61
CA ILE A 323 14.12 0.92 -0.18
C ILE A 323 12.92 1.82 0.17
N SER A 324 12.50 1.82 1.43
CA SER A 324 11.32 2.60 1.85
C SER A 324 11.48 4.13 1.66
N PRO A 325 12.60 4.77 2.03
CA PRO A 325 12.83 6.18 1.71
C PRO A 325 12.79 6.49 0.21
N THR A 326 13.41 5.64 -0.62
CA THR A 326 13.42 5.83 -2.08
C THR A 326 11.99 5.72 -2.64
N ASN A 327 11.23 4.71 -2.22
CA ASN A 327 9.84 4.53 -2.66
C ASN A 327 8.95 5.71 -2.28
N LYS A 328 9.13 6.27 -1.08
CA LYS A 328 8.40 7.47 -0.64
C LYS A 328 8.70 8.67 -1.55
N VAL A 329 9.98 8.98 -1.76
CA VAL A 329 10.41 10.16 -2.54
C VAL A 329 10.00 10.04 -4.01
N TYR A 330 10.07 8.83 -4.57
CA TYR A 330 9.66 8.56 -5.95
C TYR A 330 8.16 8.26 -6.10
N ASN A 331 7.39 8.25 -5.00
CA ASN A 331 5.99 7.86 -4.99
C ASN A 331 5.77 6.50 -5.67
N VAL A 332 6.65 5.53 -5.39
CA VAL A 332 6.53 4.16 -5.87
C VAL A 332 5.47 3.47 -5.02
N ARG A 333 4.25 3.34 -5.53
CA ARG A 333 3.11 2.70 -4.85
C ARG A 333 3.00 1.22 -5.17
N GLY A 334 3.81 0.76 -6.11
CA GLY A 334 3.90 -0.62 -6.55
C GLY A 334 4.84 -0.75 -7.73
N ILE A 335 5.45 -1.90 -7.86
CA ILE A 335 6.36 -2.23 -8.97
C ILE A 335 5.67 -3.15 -9.99
N PRO A 336 6.06 -3.05 -11.29
CA PRO A 336 7.10 -2.19 -11.82
C PRO A 336 6.73 -0.71 -11.77
N GLN A 337 7.71 0.18 -11.60
CA GLN A 337 7.57 1.62 -11.75
C GLN A 337 8.66 2.10 -12.70
N ILE A 338 8.27 2.63 -13.87
CA ILE A 338 9.21 3.00 -14.93
C ILE A 338 9.11 4.49 -15.22
N LEU A 339 10.27 5.16 -15.18
CA LEU A 339 10.39 6.58 -15.46
C LEU A 339 11.41 6.80 -16.59
N LEU A 340 11.21 7.87 -17.38
CA LEU A 340 12.20 8.35 -18.35
C LEU A 340 12.74 9.72 -17.89
N LEU A 341 14.06 9.84 -17.84
CA LEU A 341 14.76 11.07 -17.49
C LEU A 341 15.47 11.65 -18.73
N ASP A 342 15.57 12.99 -18.77
CA ASP A 342 16.40 13.69 -19.74
C ASP A 342 17.90 13.67 -19.34
N PRO A 343 18.83 14.17 -20.18
CA PRO A 343 20.26 14.21 -19.87
C PRO A 343 20.63 15.06 -18.65
N GLU A 344 19.79 16.03 -18.28
CA GLU A 344 19.92 16.86 -17.09
C GLU A 344 19.38 16.15 -15.85
N GLY A 345 18.69 15.03 -16.02
CA GLY A 345 18.09 14.21 -14.97
C GLY A 345 16.69 14.61 -14.56
N LYS A 346 16.00 15.44 -15.36
CA LYS A 346 14.59 15.75 -15.12
C LYS A 346 13.69 14.62 -15.60
N ILE A 347 12.64 14.35 -14.84
CA ILE A 347 11.65 13.32 -15.17
C ILE A 347 10.80 13.83 -16.33
N LEU A 348 10.85 13.14 -17.48
CA LEU A 348 10.01 13.41 -18.64
C LEU A 348 8.69 12.65 -18.59
N HIS A 349 8.74 11.39 -18.17
CA HIS A 349 7.58 10.50 -18.11
C HIS A 349 7.63 9.61 -16.87
N ARG A 350 6.45 9.22 -16.41
CA ARG A 350 6.24 8.26 -15.32
C ARG A 350 5.23 7.20 -15.73
N ASP A 351 5.18 6.11 -14.98
CA ASP A 351 4.22 5.02 -15.13
C ASP A 351 4.20 4.40 -16.54
N LEU A 352 5.34 4.39 -17.23
CA LEU A 352 5.45 3.81 -18.56
C LEU A 352 5.29 2.28 -18.52
N ARG A 353 4.56 1.73 -19.54
CA ARG A 353 4.32 0.29 -19.67
C ARG A 353 4.27 -0.11 -21.16
N GLY A 354 4.69 -1.34 -21.45
CA GLY A 354 4.56 -1.93 -22.77
C GLY A 354 5.15 -1.08 -23.88
N ASP A 355 4.39 -0.88 -24.95
CA ASP A 355 4.82 -0.09 -26.11
C ASP A 355 5.02 1.41 -25.77
N ALA A 356 4.36 1.94 -24.74
CA ALA A 356 4.54 3.33 -24.33
C ALA A 356 5.98 3.62 -23.87
N ILE A 357 6.71 2.62 -23.36
CA ILE A 357 8.14 2.76 -23.02
C ILE A 357 8.94 3.10 -24.30
N TYR A 358 8.72 2.32 -25.37
CA TYR A 358 9.40 2.52 -26.63
C TYR A 358 9.06 3.88 -27.25
N GLU A 359 7.78 4.23 -27.28
CA GLU A 359 7.30 5.48 -27.87
C GLU A 359 7.87 6.70 -27.12
N ALA A 360 7.91 6.68 -25.81
CA ALA A 360 8.47 7.77 -25.01
C ALA A 360 9.98 7.97 -25.26
N VAL A 361 10.76 6.89 -25.29
CA VAL A 361 12.20 6.95 -25.55
C VAL A 361 12.49 7.40 -27.00
N ASP A 362 11.78 6.87 -28.00
CA ASP A 362 11.93 7.26 -29.39
C ASP A 362 11.61 8.75 -29.61
N ALA A 363 10.54 9.25 -28.99
CA ALA A 363 10.16 10.65 -29.05
C ALA A 363 11.20 11.56 -28.39
N ALA A 364 11.70 11.18 -27.21
CA ALA A 364 12.71 11.95 -26.46
C ALA A 364 14.02 12.07 -27.25
N LEU A 365 14.52 10.96 -27.83
CA LEU A 365 15.75 10.96 -28.61
C LEU A 365 15.63 11.75 -29.94
N LYS A 366 14.46 11.75 -30.57
CA LYS A 366 14.20 12.56 -31.79
C LYS A 366 14.11 14.05 -31.51
N SER A 367 13.71 14.46 -30.33
CA SER A 367 13.59 15.87 -29.95
C SER A 367 14.95 16.57 -29.76
N THR A 368 16.05 15.81 -29.72
CA THR A 368 17.43 16.31 -29.49
C THR A 368 18.14 16.64 -30.80
N HIS A 369 17.52 16.38 -31.96
CA HIS A 369 18.00 16.72 -33.30
C HIS A 369 17.15 17.79 -33.94
#